data_f8a92a9ec36b1a7fa9cfb876d67a33ec
#
_entry.id   f8a92a9ec36b1a7fa9cfb876d67a33ec
#
_cell.length_a   1.000
_cell.length_b   1.000
_cell.length_c   1.000
_cell.angle_alpha   90.00
_cell.angle_beta   90.00
_cell.angle_gamma   90.00
#
_symmetry.space_group_name_H-M   'P 1'
#
loop_
_entity.id
_entity.type
_entity.pdbx_description
1 polymer ?
#
loop_
_entity_poly.entity_id
_entity_poly.type
_entity_poly.pdbx_seq_one_letter_code
_entity_poly.pdbx_strand_id
1 'polypeptide(L)'
;MDSHSFLCPLARIFFLKEVIYLQLILQPTLQMKSLILLLLSFCLITSFQQKQLSWVAIGDSITYLNEHRDETGNRITKGYMTRVVEKLPHIRYTNQGHNGWTSGGIASAIDKLGLEKADIYSIFLGTNDWWQGRPLGTIADYKKNTGNHSVYGSFRIIVDKLRSLNNTAKIILITPMQRTDFVYINNMKNNAFGSYKEKNGQSLEQFSNAIETIARHEGLLLMDLYHQREMGINKLVKYKRLKDPQTKGAYRNYSYPEYIGVPFNPETDEYPYPVDAIDITYDGLHPSDKGYEIIAGMLVKIMKKF
;
A
#
# COMPACT_ATOMS: atom_id res chain seq x y z
N MET A 1 16.05 -94.15 11.16
CA MET A 1 14.58 -94.27 11.13
C MET A 1 14.07 -92.88 10.78
N ASP A 2 13.89 -92.66 9.47
CA ASP A 2 13.47 -91.38 8.90
C ASP A 2 11.95 -91.38 8.78
N SER A 3 11.31 -90.47 9.45
CA SER A 3 9.88 -90.19 9.29
C SER A 3 9.65 -88.90 8.42
N HIS A 4 9.66 -89.16 7.11
CA HIS A 4 9.14 -88.14 6.17
C HIS A 4 7.62 -88.14 6.21
N SER A 5 7.04 -87.08 6.81
CA SER A 5 5.60 -86.80 6.71
C SER A 5 5.29 -86.23 5.33
N PHE A 6 4.78 -87.06 4.42
CA PHE A 6 4.21 -86.60 3.14
C PHE A 6 2.87 -85.93 3.39
N LEU A 7 2.84 -84.60 3.31
CA LEU A 7 1.58 -83.83 3.18
C LEU A 7 0.93 -84.22 1.84
N CYS A 8 -0.33 -84.63 1.91
CA CYS A 8 -1.17 -85.00 0.79
C CYS A 8 -1.21 -83.87 -0.28
N PRO A 9 -1.01 -84.21 -1.57
CA PRO A 9 -1.03 -83.27 -2.65
C PRO A 9 -2.30 -82.38 -2.70
N LEU A 10 -3.42 -82.89 -2.22
CA LEU A 10 -4.70 -82.21 -2.13
C LEU A 10 -4.68 -81.05 -1.11
N ALA A 11 -3.94 -81.13 0.00
CA ALA A 11 -3.81 -80.13 1.00
C ALA A 11 -3.00 -78.91 0.45
N ARG A 12 -2.02 -79.11 -0.41
CA ARG A 12 -1.25 -78.08 -1.08
C ARG A 12 -2.10 -77.25 -2.08
N ILE A 13 -3.01 -77.92 -2.78
CA ILE A 13 -3.90 -77.29 -3.76
C ILE A 13 -4.96 -76.40 -3.03
N PHE A 14 -5.43 -76.88 -1.88
CA PHE A 14 -6.38 -76.10 -1.08
C PHE A 14 -5.72 -74.83 -0.49
N PHE A 15 -4.51 -74.93 0.04
CA PHE A 15 -3.79 -73.84 0.63
C PHE A 15 -3.40 -72.75 -0.43
N LEU A 16 -3.01 -73.18 -1.63
CA LEU A 16 -2.72 -72.30 -2.75
C LEU A 16 -3.99 -71.58 -3.24
N LYS A 17 -5.14 -72.28 -3.27
CA LYS A 17 -6.40 -71.63 -3.63
C LYS A 17 -6.85 -70.55 -2.59
N GLU A 18 -6.71 -70.84 -1.32
CA GLU A 18 -7.04 -69.88 -0.23
C GLU A 18 -6.13 -68.66 -0.29
N VAL A 19 -4.81 -68.82 -0.50
CA VAL A 19 -3.86 -67.72 -0.59
C VAL A 19 -4.11 -66.85 -1.84
N ILE A 20 -4.43 -67.46 -2.99
CA ILE A 20 -4.77 -66.74 -4.21
C ILE A 20 -6.10 -66.00 -4.05
N TYR A 21 -7.07 -66.60 -3.38
CA TYR A 21 -8.36 -65.99 -3.12
C TYR A 21 -8.23 -64.80 -2.18
N LEU A 22 -7.38 -64.86 -1.13
CA LEU A 22 -7.07 -63.75 -0.25
C LEU A 22 -6.32 -62.62 -0.98
N GLN A 23 -5.38 -62.99 -1.86
CA GLN A 23 -4.66 -62.00 -2.67
C GLN A 23 -5.59 -61.25 -3.65
N LEU A 24 -6.53 -61.96 -4.28
CA LEU A 24 -7.53 -61.39 -5.19
C LEU A 24 -8.56 -60.50 -4.48
N ILE A 25 -8.87 -60.75 -3.21
CA ILE A 25 -9.79 -59.93 -2.41
C ILE A 25 -9.07 -58.72 -1.81
N LEU A 26 -7.79 -58.82 -1.44
CA LEU A 26 -7.00 -57.76 -0.82
C LEU A 26 -6.49 -56.70 -1.83
N GLN A 27 -6.21 -57.09 -3.08
CA GLN A 27 -5.72 -56.17 -4.10
C GLN A 27 -6.70 -55.05 -4.44
N PRO A 28 -8.00 -55.31 -4.71
CA PRO A 28 -8.93 -54.21 -4.99
C PRO A 28 -9.16 -53.30 -3.79
N THR A 29 -9.05 -53.79 -2.55
CA THR A 29 -9.20 -52.95 -1.35
C THR A 29 -7.99 -52.04 -1.14
N LEU A 30 -6.78 -52.46 -1.48
CA LEU A 30 -5.58 -51.63 -1.45
C LEU A 30 -5.63 -50.54 -2.53
N GLN A 31 -6.02 -50.88 -3.75
CA GLN A 31 -6.20 -49.94 -4.85
C GLN A 31 -7.31 -48.94 -4.54
N MET A 32 -8.42 -49.36 -3.96
CA MET A 32 -9.51 -48.49 -3.55
C MET A 32 -9.10 -47.53 -2.42
N LYS A 33 -8.32 -48.00 -1.45
CA LYS A 33 -7.75 -47.12 -0.38
C LYS A 33 -6.78 -46.09 -0.95
N SER A 34 -5.91 -46.50 -1.90
CA SER A 34 -5.00 -45.57 -2.59
C SER A 34 -5.74 -44.54 -3.43
N LEU A 35 -6.84 -44.92 -4.11
CA LEU A 35 -7.68 -44.01 -4.88
C LEU A 35 -8.41 -43.03 -3.97
N ILE A 36 -8.91 -43.48 -2.84
CA ILE A 36 -9.57 -42.61 -1.84
C ILE A 36 -8.56 -41.62 -1.24
N LEU A 37 -7.33 -42.05 -0.91
CA LEU A 37 -6.25 -41.21 -0.44
C LEU A 37 -5.85 -40.15 -1.48
N LEU A 38 -5.77 -40.55 -2.76
CA LEU A 38 -5.52 -39.64 -3.89
C LEU A 38 -6.65 -38.62 -4.08
N LEU A 39 -7.91 -39.05 -4.00
CA LEU A 39 -9.07 -38.17 -4.07
C LEU A 39 -9.16 -37.23 -2.87
N LEU A 40 -8.86 -37.70 -1.66
CA LEU A 40 -8.80 -36.86 -0.46
C LEU A 40 -7.65 -35.84 -0.54
N SER A 41 -6.47 -36.24 -1.04
CA SER A 41 -5.35 -35.28 -1.26
C SER A 41 -5.67 -34.27 -2.34
N PHE A 42 -6.35 -34.67 -3.41
CA PHE A 42 -6.81 -33.75 -4.46
C PHE A 42 -7.89 -32.80 -3.95
N CYS A 43 -8.84 -33.26 -3.14
CA CYS A 43 -9.83 -32.38 -2.48
C CYS A 43 -9.18 -31.42 -1.48
N LEU A 44 -8.13 -31.80 -0.77
CA LEU A 44 -7.39 -30.92 0.14
C LEU A 44 -6.60 -29.84 -0.63
N ILE A 45 -6.04 -30.17 -1.79
CA ILE A 45 -5.32 -29.21 -2.64
C ILE A 45 -6.27 -28.20 -3.28
N THR A 46 -7.47 -28.59 -3.68
CA THR A 46 -8.47 -27.69 -4.28
C THR A 46 -9.17 -26.78 -3.25
N SER A 47 -9.12 -27.13 -1.96
CA SER A 47 -9.81 -26.38 -0.90
C SER A 47 -9.11 -25.11 -0.44
N PHE A 48 -7.87 -24.82 -0.90
CA PHE A 48 -7.07 -23.68 -0.44
C PHE A 48 -6.79 -22.63 -1.54
N GLN A 49 -7.62 -22.53 -2.56
CA GLN A 49 -7.49 -21.40 -3.48
C GLN A 49 -8.01 -20.13 -2.78
N GLN A 50 -7.11 -19.37 -2.15
CA GLN A 50 -7.45 -18.10 -1.53
C GLN A 50 -8.13 -17.20 -2.58
N LYS A 51 -9.34 -16.68 -2.25
CA LYS A 51 -10.09 -15.80 -3.14
C LYS A 51 -9.21 -14.62 -3.55
N GLN A 52 -9.10 -14.39 -4.85
CA GLN A 52 -8.42 -13.21 -5.35
C GLN A 52 -9.23 -11.95 -5.04
N LEU A 53 -8.60 -10.95 -4.43
CA LEU A 53 -9.20 -9.68 -4.09
C LEU A 53 -8.71 -8.58 -5.04
N SER A 54 -9.62 -7.73 -5.48
CA SER A 54 -9.32 -6.53 -6.26
C SER A 54 -9.15 -5.32 -5.34
N TRP A 55 -8.12 -4.52 -5.60
CA TRP A 55 -7.81 -3.30 -4.86
C TRP A 55 -7.65 -2.12 -5.80
N VAL A 56 -8.44 -1.07 -5.64
CA VAL A 56 -8.27 0.22 -6.33
C VAL A 56 -7.61 1.20 -5.37
N ALA A 57 -6.42 1.68 -5.72
CA ALA A 57 -5.66 2.64 -4.95
C ALA A 57 -5.81 4.04 -5.54
N ILE A 58 -6.59 4.88 -4.88
CA ILE A 58 -6.84 6.28 -5.27
C ILE A 58 -5.85 7.16 -4.50
N GLY A 59 -5.15 8.05 -5.21
CA GLY A 59 -4.18 8.92 -4.56
C GLY A 59 -3.61 10.02 -5.45
N ASP A 60 -2.60 10.67 -4.92
CA ASP A 60 -1.81 11.69 -5.61
C ASP A 60 -0.52 11.10 -6.24
N SER A 61 0.52 11.92 -6.34
CA SER A 61 1.83 11.52 -6.88
C SER A 61 2.46 10.34 -6.14
N ILE A 62 2.27 10.20 -4.82
CA ILE A 62 2.83 9.10 -4.05
C ILE A 62 2.27 7.75 -4.54
N THR A 63 1.00 7.71 -4.93
CA THR A 63 0.34 6.55 -5.53
C THR A 63 0.73 6.39 -7.00
N TYR A 64 0.70 7.47 -7.78
CA TYR A 64 1.03 7.49 -9.20
C TYR A 64 2.43 6.92 -9.47
N LEU A 65 3.43 7.34 -8.72
CA LEU A 65 4.85 6.98 -8.89
C LEU A 65 5.15 5.48 -8.67
N ASN A 66 4.18 4.67 -8.22
CA ASN A 66 4.36 3.22 -8.10
C ASN A 66 4.81 2.56 -9.42
N GLU A 67 4.36 3.08 -10.56
CA GLU A 67 4.70 2.57 -11.90
C GLU A 67 5.56 3.54 -12.73
N HIS A 68 5.88 4.73 -12.20
CA HIS A 68 6.58 5.79 -12.93
C HIS A 68 7.96 6.09 -12.31
N ARG A 69 8.81 5.06 -12.23
CA ARG A 69 10.16 5.15 -11.65
C ARG A 69 11.07 6.14 -12.35
N ASP A 70 10.94 6.26 -13.66
CA ASP A 70 11.68 7.20 -14.51
C ASP A 70 11.47 8.65 -14.07
N GLU A 71 10.29 9.00 -13.59
CA GLU A 71 9.99 10.33 -13.06
C GLU A 71 10.64 10.61 -11.70
N THR A 72 11.16 9.60 -11.03
CA THR A 72 11.84 9.72 -9.72
C THR A 72 13.36 9.92 -9.81
N GLY A 73 13.91 10.04 -11.00
CA GLY A 73 15.36 10.01 -11.21
C GLY A 73 15.97 8.67 -10.79
N ASN A 74 15.23 7.58 -10.93
CA ASN A 74 15.59 6.21 -10.51
C ASN A 74 15.94 6.09 -9.01
N ARG A 75 15.35 6.93 -8.17
CA ARG A 75 15.61 6.95 -6.72
C ARG A 75 14.79 5.95 -5.92
N ILE A 76 13.85 5.26 -6.59
CA ILE A 76 13.09 4.15 -6.02
C ILE A 76 13.18 2.92 -6.91
N THR A 77 13.00 1.75 -6.33
CA THR A 77 12.92 0.48 -7.06
C THR A 77 11.48 0.02 -7.26
N LYS A 78 10.63 0.21 -6.26
CA LYS A 78 9.21 -0.19 -6.25
C LYS A 78 8.38 0.73 -5.36
N GLY A 79 7.17 1.07 -5.78
CA GLY A 79 6.21 1.75 -4.92
C GLY A 79 5.52 0.82 -3.92
N TYR A 80 4.62 1.38 -3.11
CA TYR A 80 3.98 0.65 -2.01
C TYR A 80 3.00 -0.43 -2.48
N MET A 81 2.28 -0.22 -3.59
CA MET A 81 1.31 -1.20 -4.10
C MET A 81 1.99 -2.47 -4.56
N THR A 82 3.07 -2.34 -5.34
CA THR A 82 3.89 -3.47 -5.77
C THR A 82 4.40 -4.27 -4.57
N ARG A 83 4.92 -3.59 -3.53
CA ARG A 83 5.40 -4.25 -2.31
C ARG A 83 4.29 -4.95 -1.53
N VAL A 84 3.08 -4.41 -1.53
CA VAL A 84 1.91 -5.05 -0.88
C VAL A 84 1.54 -6.34 -1.58
N VAL A 85 1.40 -6.32 -2.92
CA VAL A 85 0.96 -7.52 -3.65
C VAL A 85 2.05 -8.61 -3.71
N GLU A 86 3.32 -8.25 -3.62
CA GLU A 86 4.40 -9.23 -3.41
C GLU A 86 4.28 -9.99 -2.09
N LYS A 87 3.78 -9.33 -1.03
CA LYS A 87 3.55 -9.93 0.30
C LYS A 87 2.17 -10.56 0.43
N LEU A 88 1.20 -10.13 -0.37
CA LEU A 88 -0.18 -10.62 -0.41
C LEU A 88 -0.58 -10.97 -1.85
N PRO A 89 -0.08 -12.10 -2.41
CA PRO A 89 -0.22 -12.41 -3.85
C PRO A 89 -1.65 -12.71 -4.28
N HIS A 90 -2.59 -12.85 -3.35
CA HIS A 90 -4.02 -12.95 -3.62
C HIS A 90 -4.70 -11.59 -3.85
N ILE A 91 -3.98 -10.47 -3.74
CA ILE A 91 -4.50 -9.12 -4.03
C ILE A 91 -3.95 -8.65 -5.37
N ARG A 92 -4.81 -8.08 -6.20
CA ARG A 92 -4.43 -7.35 -7.43
C ARG A 92 -4.85 -5.91 -7.30
N TYR A 93 -3.95 -4.99 -7.62
CA TYR A 93 -4.25 -3.56 -7.56
C TYR A 93 -4.48 -2.94 -8.94
N THR A 94 -5.27 -1.87 -8.93
CA THR A 94 -5.39 -0.89 -10.01
C THR A 94 -4.91 0.45 -9.46
N ASN A 95 -3.92 1.07 -10.14
CA ASN A 95 -3.40 2.38 -9.78
C ASN A 95 -4.33 3.48 -10.28
N GLN A 96 -4.87 4.27 -9.37
CA GLN A 96 -5.64 5.49 -9.62
C GLN A 96 -4.97 6.68 -8.90
N GLY A 97 -3.64 6.74 -9.01
CA GLY A 97 -2.84 7.89 -8.60
C GLY A 97 -2.79 8.96 -9.67
N HIS A 98 -2.84 10.23 -9.28
CA HIS A 98 -2.83 11.38 -10.18
C HIS A 98 -1.87 12.45 -9.66
N ASN A 99 -0.82 12.77 -10.44
CA ASN A 99 0.20 13.74 -10.05
C ASN A 99 -0.39 15.11 -9.68
N GLY A 100 -0.09 15.59 -8.48
CA GLY A 100 -0.50 16.91 -8.01
C GLY A 100 -1.99 17.06 -7.68
N TRP A 101 -2.78 16.00 -7.79
CA TRP A 101 -4.22 16.10 -7.55
C TRP A 101 -4.56 16.19 -6.07
N THR A 102 -5.64 16.93 -5.82
CA THR A 102 -6.29 17.09 -4.53
C THR A 102 -7.48 16.17 -4.38
N SER A 103 -8.02 16.02 -3.18
CA SER A 103 -9.32 15.35 -2.97
C SER A 103 -10.42 16.02 -3.79
N GLY A 104 -10.35 17.36 -3.94
CA GLY A 104 -11.26 18.10 -4.79
C GLY A 104 -11.13 17.80 -6.27
N GLY A 105 -9.92 17.57 -6.77
CA GLY A 105 -9.68 17.11 -8.13
C GLY A 105 -10.29 15.75 -8.40
N ILE A 106 -10.04 14.79 -7.51
CA ILE A 106 -10.64 13.44 -7.56
C ILE A 106 -12.18 13.54 -7.52
N ALA A 107 -12.74 14.29 -6.56
CA ALA A 107 -14.20 14.44 -6.43
C ALA A 107 -14.85 15.07 -7.68
N SER A 108 -14.19 16.04 -8.31
CA SER A 108 -14.69 16.66 -9.55
C SER A 108 -14.67 15.71 -10.76
N ALA A 109 -13.70 14.81 -10.80
CA ALA A 109 -13.53 13.88 -11.91
C ALA A 109 -14.13 12.50 -11.63
N ILE A 110 -14.75 12.26 -10.48
CA ILE A 110 -15.06 10.94 -9.92
C ILE A 110 -15.82 10.01 -10.87
N ASP A 111 -16.72 10.54 -11.67
CA ASP A 111 -17.49 9.76 -12.64
C ASP A 111 -16.75 9.50 -13.96
N LYS A 112 -15.65 10.22 -14.19
CA LYS A 112 -14.81 10.10 -15.40
C LYS A 112 -13.54 9.29 -15.17
N LEU A 113 -13.21 8.96 -13.92
CA LEU A 113 -12.00 8.19 -13.56
C LEU A 113 -12.06 6.72 -13.97
N GLY A 114 -13.21 6.22 -14.41
CA GLY A 114 -13.37 4.81 -14.75
C GLY A 114 -13.16 3.86 -13.57
N LEU A 115 -13.53 4.31 -12.35
CA LEU A 115 -13.40 3.48 -11.16
C LEU A 115 -14.24 2.22 -11.26
N GLU A 116 -13.61 1.07 -11.11
CA GLU A 116 -14.26 -0.22 -11.17
C GLU A 116 -14.72 -0.69 -9.78
N LYS A 117 -15.68 -1.65 -9.77
CA LYS A 117 -16.06 -2.36 -8.56
C LYS A 117 -14.87 -3.15 -8.03
N ALA A 118 -14.50 -2.92 -6.76
CA ALA A 118 -13.38 -3.60 -6.12
C ALA A 118 -13.75 -4.12 -4.72
N ASP A 119 -13.00 -5.11 -4.22
CA ASP A 119 -13.15 -5.62 -2.85
C ASP A 119 -12.52 -4.65 -1.83
N ILE A 120 -11.50 -3.91 -2.25
CA ILE A 120 -10.73 -2.97 -1.41
C ILE A 120 -10.57 -1.64 -2.17
N TYR A 121 -10.77 -0.54 -1.47
CA TYR A 121 -10.37 0.80 -1.92
C TYR A 121 -9.44 1.42 -0.88
N SER A 122 -8.36 2.07 -1.32
CA SER A 122 -7.57 2.95 -0.47
C SER A 122 -7.61 4.38 -1.01
N ILE A 123 -7.65 5.37 -0.12
CA ILE A 123 -7.66 6.79 -0.46
C ILE A 123 -6.48 7.45 0.25
N PHE A 124 -5.48 7.87 -0.53
CA PHE A 124 -4.26 8.53 -0.02
C PHE A 124 -4.13 9.92 -0.63
N LEU A 125 -4.78 10.90 0.01
CA LEU A 125 -4.93 12.28 -0.43
C LEU A 125 -4.80 13.23 0.77
N GLY A 126 -4.73 14.54 0.50
CA GLY A 126 -4.71 15.59 1.52
C GLY A 126 -3.45 16.44 1.51
N THR A 127 -2.31 15.90 1.09
CA THR A 127 -1.05 16.66 0.98
C THR A 127 -1.17 17.81 0.00
N ASN A 128 -1.72 17.56 -1.18
CA ASN A 128 -1.92 18.58 -2.20
C ASN A 128 -3.07 19.51 -1.85
N ASP A 129 -4.10 19.03 -1.15
CA ASP A 129 -5.17 19.91 -0.63
C ASP A 129 -4.60 20.97 0.29
N TRP A 130 -3.77 20.59 1.25
CA TRP A 130 -3.06 21.50 2.13
C TRP A 130 -2.14 22.45 1.33
N TRP A 131 -1.30 21.90 0.44
CA TRP A 131 -0.33 22.69 -0.31
C TRP A 131 -0.99 23.73 -1.23
N GLN A 132 -2.11 23.37 -1.87
CA GLN A 132 -2.88 24.28 -2.71
C GLN A 132 -3.79 25.21 -1.90
N GLY A 133 -3.80 25.09 -0.57
CA GLY A 133 -4.57 25.95 0.34
C GLY A 133 -6.07 25.76 0.21
N ARG A 134 -6.54 24.54 -0.12
CA ARG A 134 -7.97 24.26 -0.16
C ARG A 134 -8.60 24.41 1.23
N PRO A 135 -9.82 24.94 1.32
CA PRO A 135 -10.54 24.98 2.59
C PRO A 135 -10.72 23.58 3.16
N LEU A 136 -10.30 23.37 4.39
CA LEU A 136 -10.49 22.09 5.08
C LEU A 136 -11.97 21.78 5.29
N GLY A 137 -12.75 22.80 5.69
CA GLY A 137 -14.14 22.65 6.10
C GLY A 137 -14.27 21.99 7.48
N THR A 138 -15.40 21.37 7.73
CA THR A 138 -15.75 20.72 8.99
C THR A 138 -16.44 19.39 8.76
N ILE A 139 -16.57 18.57 9.81
CA ILE A 139 -17.35 17.32 9.74
C ILE A 139 -18.83 17.59 9.40
N ALA A 140 -19.35 18.79 9.63
CA ALA A 140 -20.69 19.15 9.22
C ALA A 140 -20.84 19.21 7.69
N ASP A 141 -19.78 19.66 6.98
CA ASP A 141 -19.77 19.66 5.51
C ASP A 141 -19.83 18.25 4.95
N TYR A 142 -19.10 17.31 5.58
CA TYR A 142 -19.17 15.89 5.25
C TYR A 142 -20.58 15.33 5.48
N LYS A 143 -21.13 15.55 6.68
CA LYS A 143 -22.44 14.99 7.08
C LYS A 143 -23.59 15.53 6.22
N LYS A 144 -23.57 16.82 5.88
CA LYS A 144 -24.61 17.49 5.08
C LYS A 144 -24.41 17.31 3.56
N ASN A 145 -23.31 16.71 3.12
CA ASN A 145 -22.92 16.60 1.71
C ASN A 145 -22.98 17.97 1.01
N THR A 146 -22.20 18.92 1.51
CA THR A 146 -22.21 20.31 0.98
C THR A 146 -21.51 20.44 -0.37
N GLY A 147 -21.06 19.32 -0.97
CA GLY A 147 -20.38 19.30 -2.25
C GLY A 147 -18.88 19.54 -2.16
N ASN A 148 -18.24 19.77 -3.31
CA ASN A 148 -16.78 19.79 -3.47
C ASN A 148 -16.15 21.17 -3.10
N HIS A 149 -16.65 21.87 -2.08
CA HIS A 149 -16.15 23.16 -1.65
C HIS A 149 -15.05 23.08 -0.57
N SER A 150 -14.96 21.95 0.10
CA SER A 150 -13.99 21.68 1.16
C SER A 150 -13.44 20.27 1.05
N VAL A 151 -12.35 20.00 1.78
CA VAL A 151 -11.77 18.64 1.85
C VAL A 151 -12.78 17.64 2.42
N TYR A 152 -13.49 18.02 3.51
CA TYR A 152 -14.55 17.17 4.06
C TYR A 152 -15.65 16.85 3.02
N GLY A 153 -16.11 17.85 2.27
CA GLY A 153 -17.10 17.63 1.22
C GLY A 153 -16.59 16.78 0.06
N SER A 154 -15.33 16.97 -0.33
CA SER A 154 -14.67 16.17 -1.38
C SER A 154 -14.58 14.68 -0.96
N PHE A 155 -14.14 14.39 0.26
CA PHE A 155 -14.09 13.03 0.79
C PHE A 155 -15.48 12.40 0.87
N ARG A 156 -16.53 13.15 1.17
CA ARG A 156 -17.91 12.66 1.14
C ARG A 156 -18.28 12.14 -0.25
N ILE A 157 -18.03 12.93 -1.30
CA ILE A 157 -18.31 12.54 -2.69
C ILE A 157 -17.54 11.26 -3.05
N ILE A 158 -16.25 11.18 -2.69
CA ILE A 158 -15.40 10.03 -2.98
C ILE A 158 -15.95 8.77 -2.28
N VAL A 159 -16.18 8.84 -0.97
CA VAL A 159 -16.67 7.69 -0.17
C VAL A 159 -18.04 7.21 -0.67
N ASP A 160 -18.96 8.13 -0.96
CA ASP A 160 -20.28 7.79 -1.52
C ASP A 160 -20.16 7.06 -2.86
N LYS A 161 -19.26 7.52 -3.75
CA LYS A 161 -19.00 6.85 -5.02
C LYS A 161 -18.50 5.42 -4.83
N LEU A 162 -17.50 5.23 -3.96
CA LEU A 162 -16.93 3.90 -3.71
C LEU A 162 -17.98 2.93 -3.13
N ARG A 163 -18.82 3.40 -2.23
CA ARG A 163 -19.94 2.62 -1.69
C ARG A 163 -21.01 2.30 -2.74
N SER A 164 -21.24 3.21 -3.68
CA SER A 164 -22.15 2.95 -4.79
C SER A 164 -21.64 1.86 -5.73
N LEU A 165 -20.31 1.73 -5.90
CA LEU A 165 -19.70 0.67 -6.70
C LEU A 165 -19.71 -0.67 -5.97
N ASN A 166 -19.40 -0.67 -4.66
CA ASN A 166 -19.45 -1.86 -3.82
C ASN A 166 -19.67 -1.48 -2.35
N ASN A 167 -20.86 -1.69 -1.85
CA ASN A 167 -21.26 -1.35 -0.48
C ASN A 167 -20.63 -2.26 0.60
N THR A 168 -20.02 -3.38 0.20
CA THR A 168 -19.33 -4.32 1.10
C THR A 168 -17.79 -4.18 1.04
N ALA A 169 -17.28 -3.29 0.18
CA ALA A 169 -15.85 -3.07 0.02
C ALA A 169 -15.21 -2.60 1.33
N LYS A 170 -13.96 -3.02 1.55
CA LYS A 170 -13.10 -2.47 2.60
C LYS A 170 -12.50 -1.16 2.10
N ILE A 171 -12.88 -0.05 2.72
CA ILE A 171 -12.32 1.27 2.41
C ILE A 171 -11.28 1.63 3.47
N ILE A 172 -10.07 1.97 3.03
CA ILE A 172 -8.93 2.36 3.87
C ILE A 172 -8.63 3.83 3.60
N LEU A 173 -8.83 4.70 4.58
CA LEU A 173 -8.34 6.06 4.51
C LEU A 173 -6.89 6.11 4.99
N ILE A 174 -6.05 6.84 4.25
CA ILE A 174 -4.63 7.01 4.56
C ILE A 174 -4.39 8.49 4.78
N THR A 175 -3.87 8.86 5.96
CA THR A 175 -3.55 10.27 6.23
C THR A 175 -2.33 10.71 5.43
N PRO A 176 -2.19 12.01 5.09
CA PRO A 176 -0.93 12.55 4.61
C PRO A 176 0.23 12.16 5.52
N MET A 177 1.41 11.95 4.97
CA MET A 177 2.63 11.87 5.75
C MET A 177 3.20 13.28 6.01
N GLN A 178 4.02 13.43 7.05
CA GLN A 178 4.82 14.63 7.21
C GLN A 178 5.76 14.81 6.02
N ARG A 179 6.16 16.05 5.73
CA ARG A 179 7.12 16.33 4.68
C ARG A 179 8.09 17.43 5.11
N THR A 180 9.32 17.34 4.62
CA THR A 180 10.29 18.44 4.66
C THR A 180 10.10 19.34 3.43
N ASP A 181 11.01 20.28 3.18
CA ASP A 181 10.93 21.06 1.95
C ASP A 181 11.05 20.14 0.74
N PHE A 182 10.11 20.22 -0.15
CA PHE A 182 10.10 19.46 -1.38
C PHE A 182 10.85 20.21 -2.48
N VAL A 183 11.67 19.49 -3.26
CA VAL A 183 12.26 19.99 -4.49
C VAL A 183 12.22 18.89 -5.55
N TYR A 184 11.45 19.12 -6.63
CA TYR A 184 11.31 18.12 -7.68
C TYR A 184 12.61 17.92 -8.45
N ILE A 185 13.02 16.66 -8.57
CA ILE A 185 14.35 16.33 -9.13
C ILE A 185 14.51 16.73 -10.61
N ASN A 186 13.44 16.68 -11.40
CA ASN A 186 13.49 17.01 -12.82
C ASN A 186 13.19 18.50 -13.09
N ASN A 187 12.77 19.27 -12.07
CA ASN A 187 12.52 20.71 -12.17
C ASN A 187 12.56 21.36 -10.78
N MET A 188 13.70 21.89 -10.41
CA MET A 188 13.92 22.52 -9.09
C MET A 188 13.04 23.74 -8.82
N LYS A 189 12.47 24.39 -9.86
CA LYS A 189 11.46 25.47 -9.69
C LYS A 189 10.15 24.93 -9.08
N ASN A 190 9.85 23.66 -9.28
CA ASN A 190 8.76 22.97 -8.58
C ASN A 190 9.24 22.56 -7.19
N ASN A 191 9.09 23.47 -6.25
CA ASN A 191 9.48 23.30 -4.85
C ASN A 191 8.43 23.86 -3.89
N ALA A 192 8.50 23.39 -2.65
CA ALA A 192 7.54 23.75 -1.61
C ALA A 192 8.17 23.59 -0.22
N PHE A 193 7.76 24.41 0.73
CA PHE A 193 8.18 24.27 2.13
C PHE A 193 7.55 23.03 2.80
N GLY A 194 8.15 22.59 3.89
CA GLY A 194 7.73 21.43 4.66
C GLY A 194 6.51 21.65 5.56
N SER A 195 6.01 20.56 6.15
CA SER A 195 4.83 20.56 7.04
C SER A 195 5.05 21.25 8.38
N TYR A 196 6.24 21.75 8.64
CA TYR A 196 6.55 22.62 9.79
C TYR A 196 5.99 24.04 9.65
N LYS A 197 5.41 24.40 8.49
CA LYS A 197 4.73 25.67 8.25
C LYS A 197 3.25 25.45 7.96
N GLU A 198 2.45 26.45 8.23
CA GLU A 198 1.06 26.52 7.80
C GLU A 198 0.92 27.02 6.36
N LYS A 199 -0.12 26.59 5.69
CA LYS A 199 -0.56 27.12 4.40
C LYS A 199 -1.96 27.70 4.57
N ASN A 200 -2.10 28.99 4.29
CA ASN A 200 -3.37 29.73 4.47
C ASN A 200 -3.98 29.54 5.89
N GLY A 201 -3.14 29.57 6.93
CA GLY A 201 -3.55 29.38 8.32
C GLY A 201 -3.98 27.96 8.68
N GLN A 202 -3.64 26.97 7.85
CA GLN A 202 -3.94 25.56 8.08
C GLN A 202 -2.65 24.72 8.11
N SER A 203 -2.48 23.87 9.11
CA SER A 203 -1.38 22.90 9.20
C SER A 203 -1.73 21.61 8.45
N LEU A 204 -0.73 20.87 7.96
CA LEU A 204 -0.95 19.53 7.36
C LEU A 204 -1.54 18.55 8.37
N GLU A 205 -1.24 18.72 9.66
CA GLU A 205 -1.82 17.92 10.75
C GLU A 205 -3.35 18.06 10.81
N GLN A 206 -3.89 19.25 10.57
CA GLN A 206 -5.35 19.44 10.55
C GLN A 206 -6.01 18.62 9.42
N PHE A 207 -5.34 18.47 8.26
CA PHE A 207 -5.83 17.60 7.17
C PHE A 207 -5.76 16.13 7.56
N SER A 208 -4.70 15.71 8.23
CA SER A 208 -4.61 14.36 8.79
C SER A 208 -5.74 14.07 9.77
N ASN A 209 -5.95 14.95 10.73
CA ASN A 209 -7.02 14.86 11.75
C ASN A 209 -8.43 14.86 11.13
N ALA A 210 -8.63 15.57 10.02
CA ALA A 210 -9.89 15.55 9.29
C ALA A 210 -10.15 14.16 8.67
N ILE A 211 -9.16 13.56 8.04
CA ILE A 211 -9.25 12.21 7.45
C ILE A 211 -9.50 11.16 8.54
N GLU A 212 -8.83 11.25 9.68
CA GLU A 212 -9.10 10.40 10.84
C GLU A 212 -10.55 10.58 11.34
N THR A 213 -11.02 11.83 11.41
CA THR A 213 -12.39 12.14 11.84
C THR A 213 -13.42 11.53 10.90
N ILE A 214 -13.18 11.57 9.58
CA ILE A 214 -14.04 10.93 8.57
C ILE A 214 -14.00 9.41 8.76
N ALA A 215 -12.82 8.80 8.91
CA ALA A 215 -12.68 7.36 9.08
C ALA A 215 -13.46 6.87 10.30
N ARG A 216 -13.33 7.58 11.43
CA ARG A 216 -14.06 7.28 12.67
C ARG A 216 -15.58 7.45 12.51
N HIS A 217 -16.01 8.52 11.84
CA HIS A 217 -17.44 8.79 11.61
C HIS A 217 -18.11 7.72 10.77
N GLU A 218 -17.42 7.23 9.74
CA GLU A 218 -17.94 6.25 8.78
C GLU A 218 -17.65 4.79 9.15
N GLY A 219 -16.88 4.54 10.23
CA GLY A 219 -16.43 3.21 10.61
C GLY A 219 -15.46 2.59 9.57
N LEU A 220 -14.69 3.43 8.85
CA LEU A 220 -13.73 3.01 7.85
C LEU A 220 -12.40 2.62 8.50
N LEU A 221 -11.60 1.85 7.75
CA LEU A 221 -10.24 1.53 8.16
C LEU A 221 -9.34 2.76 8.01
N LEU A 222 -8.47 2.97 8.97
CA LEU A 222 -7.52 4.08 8.97
C LEU A 222 -6.08 3.57 8.96
N MET A 223 -5.26 4.17 8.11
CA MET A 223 -3.81 4.11 8.18
C MET A 223 -3.27 5.51 8.46
N ASP A 224 -2.87 5.75 9.70
CA ASP A 224 -2.31 7.04 10.11
C ASP A 224 -0.80 7.08 9.86
N LEU A 225 -0.41 7.79 8.78
CA LEU A 225 1.00 8.02 8.45
C LEU A 225 1.55 9.29 9.09
N TYR A 226 0.70 10.28 9.35
CA TYR A 226 1.14 11.56 9.89
C TYR A 226 1.81 11.39 11.26
N HIS A 227 1.20 10.57 12.12
CA HIS A 227 1.69 10.30 13.47
C HIS A 227 2.59 9.06 13.54
N GLN A 228 2.93 8.45 12.39
CA GLN A 228 3.84 7.32 12.36
C GLN A 228 5.25 7.74 12.80
N ARG A 229 5.69 7.23 13.94
CA ARG A 229 6.96 7.61 14.58
C ARG A 229 8.18 7.47 13.67
N GLU A 230 8.17 6.48 12.78
CA GLU A 230 9.28 6.24 11.85
C GLU A 230 9.30 7.21 10.67
N MET A 231 8.20 7.94 10.44
CA MET A 231 8.02 8.89 9.34
C MET A 231 7.92 10.34 9.84
N GLY A 232 8.40 10.63 11.05
CA GLY A 232 8.45 11.98 11.58
C GLY A 232 9.41 12.87 10.80
N ILE A 233 9.15 14.17 10.78
CA ILE A 233 9.84 15.16 9.93
C ILE A 233 11.37 15.14 10.04
N ASN A 234 11.89 14.83 11.22
CA ASN A 234 13.33 14.72 11.49
C ASN A 234 14.00 13.46 10.90
N LYS A 235 13.21 12.56 10.28
CA LYS A 235 13.68 11.30 9.66
C LYS A 235 13.44 11.24 8.16
N LEU A 236 12.79 12.25 7.59
CA LEU A 236 12.40 12.23 6.18
C LEU A 236 13.60 12.25 5.25
N VAL A 237 14.60 13.05 5.58
CA VAL A 237 15.90 13.10 4.91
C VAL A 237 17.01 13.19 5.95
N LYS A 238 18.21 12.73 5.64
CA LYS A 238 19.36 12.85 6.54
C LYS A 238 19.81 14.30 6.67
N TYR A 239 19.83 15.01 5.54
CA TYR A 239 20.19 16.43 5.47
C TYR A 239 19.68 17.04 4.17
N LYS A 240 19.76 18.36 4.10
CA LYS A 240 19.58 19.19 2.90
C LYS A 240 20.89 19.89 2.62
N ARG A 241 21.44 19.74 1.40
CA ARG A 241 22.69 20.37 0.98
C ARG A 241 22.38 21.74 0.39
N LEU A 242 22.78 22.78 1.08
CA LEU A 242 22.47 24.17 0.71
C LEU A 242 23.74 25.02 0.73
N LYS A 243 23.73 26.12 -0.01
CA LYS A 243 24.78 27.13 0.11
C LYS A 243 24.72 27.79 1.49
N ASP A 244 25.86 27.82 2.17
CA ASP A 244 25.98 28.47 3.46
C ASP A 244 26.02 29.99 3.26
N PRO A 245 25.05 30.75 3.80
CA PRO A 245 25.03 32.21 3.68
C PRO A 245 26.27 32.89 4.26
N GLN A 246 26.98 32.23 5.18
CA GLN A 246 28.15 32.79 5.89
C GLN A 246 29.47 32.53 5.17
N THR A 247 29.53 31.62 4.19
CA THR A 247 30.78 31.15 3.59
C THR A 247 30.90 31.40 2.08
N LYS A 248 30.45 32.57 1.60
CA LYS A 248 30.58 32.99 0.16
C LYS A 248 30.15 31.90 -0.85
N GLY A 249 29.17 31.09 -0.52
CA GLY A 249 28.58 30.11 -1.44
C GLY A 249 29.15 28.69 -1.34
N ALA A 250 29.94 28.35 -0.33
CA ALA A 250 30.27 26.96 -0.03
C ALA A 250 29.03 26.17 0.39
N TYR A 251 28.90 24.94 -0.10
CA TYR A 251 27.78 24.06 0.28
C TYR A 251 28.03 23.40 1.63
N ARG A 252 26.96 23.35 2.45
CA ARG A 252 26.96 22.66 3.74
C ARG A 252 25.72 21.74 3.84
N ASN A 253 25.85 20.67 4.58
CA ASN A 253 24.75 19.75 4.90
C ASN A 253 24.05 20.21 6.19
N TYR A 254 22.75 20.46 6.09
CA TYR A 254 21.92 20.92 7.20
C TYR A 254 20.87 19.85 7.52
N SER A 255 20.84 19.37 8.74
CA SER A 255 19.78 18.48 9.24
C SER A 255 18.56 19.27 9.71
N TYR A 256 17.41 18.61 9.86
CA TYR A 256 16.25 19.25 10.49
C TYR A 256 16.53 19.54 11.97
N PRO A 257 16.19 20.72 12.48
CA PRO A 257 15.53 21.86 11.82
C PRO A 257 16.47 22.94 11.24
N GLU A 258 17.77 22.70 11.21
CA GLU A 258 18.81 23.69 10.87
C GLU A 258 18.67 24.31 9.46
N TYR A 259 18.08 23.55 8.50
CA TYR A 259 17.86 24.06 7.14
C TYR A 259 16.69 25.04 7.03
N ILE A 260 15.86 25.18 8.09
CA ILE A 260 14.71 26.08 8.06
C ILE A 260 15.21 27.52 7.96
N GLY A 261 14.80 28.20 6.89
CA GLY A 261 15.24 29.59 6.63
C GLY A 261 16.56 29.73 5.91
N VAL A 262 17.29 28.65 5.64
CA VAL A 262 18.46 28.69 4.74
C VAL A 262 17.95 28.88 3.30
N PRO A 263 18.40 29.92 2.58
CA PRO A 263 17.93 30.17 1.22
C PRO A 263 18.28 29.05 0.25
N PHE A 264 17.36 28.77 -0.68
CA PHE A 264 17.56 27.88 -1.81
C PHE A 264 17.14 28.60 -3.10
N ASN A 265 18.06 28.70 -4.06
CA ASN A 265 17.78 29.30 -5.37
C ASN A 265 17.77 28.21 -6.45
N PRO A 266 16.59 27.84 -7.00
CA PRO A 266 16.48 26.76 -7.99
C PRO A 266 17.16 27.06 -9.33
N GLU A 267 17.58 28.30 -9.58
CA GLU A 267 18.28 28.71 -10.82
C GLU A 267 19.81 28.49 -10.72
N THR A 268 20.38 28.58 -9.53
CA THR A 268 21.82 28.67 -9.33
C THR A 268 22.40 27.64 -8.37
N ASP A 269 21.55 26.95 -7.62
CA ASP A 269 21.98 26.01 -6.61
C ASP A 269 22.00 24.56 -7.16
N GLU A 270 22.83 23.73 -6.56
CA GLU A 270 22.78 22.30 -6.79
C GLU A 270 21.49 21.69 -6.24
N TYR A 271 21.07 20.52 -6.78
CA TYR A 271 19.93 19.80 -6.24
C TYR A 271 20.16 19.46 -4.75
N PRO A 272 19.23 19.84 -3.86
CA PRO A 272 19.52 19.83 -2.42
C PRO A 272 19.50 18.47 -1.76
N TYR A 273 19.03 17.43 -2.46
CA TYR A 273 18.93 16.06 -1.95
C TYR A 273 19.81 15.11 -2.77
N PRO A 274 21.15 15.10 -2.59
CA PRO A 274 22.01 14.08 -3.20
C PRO A 274 21.64 12.68 -2.69
N VAL A 275 22.10 11.62 -3.36
CA VAL A 275 21.69 10.23 -3.06
C VAL A 275 21.97 9.83 -1.60
N ASP A 276 23.06 10.30 -1.04
CA ASP A 276 23.45 10.05 0.36
C ASP A 276 22.59 10.82 1.39
N ALA A 277 21.83 11.85 0.97
CA ALA A 277 20.87 12.56 1.82
C ALA A 277 19.55 11.80 1.98
N ILE A 278 19.27 10.82 1.13
CA ILE A 278 18.01 10.06 1.13
C ILE A 278 17.85 9.27 2.43
N ASP A 279 16.66 9.34 3.01
CA ASP A 279 16.20 8.44 4.08
C ASP A 279 14.77 7.96 3.78
N ILE A 280 13.75 8.45 4.47
CA ILE A 280 12.33 8.08 4.26
C ILE A 280 11.79 8.68 2.95
N THR A 281 12.26 9.85 2.56
CA THR A 281 11.93 10.50 1.27
C THR A 281 13.18 10.72 0.45
N TYR A 282 13.02 10.81 -0.89
CA TYR A 282 14.15 11.08 -1.78
C TYR A 282 14.25 12.55 -2.22
N ASP A 283 13.19 13.32 -2.03
CA ASP A 283 13.09 14.73 -2.46
C ASP A 283 12.41 15.64 -1.43
N GLY A 284 12.23 15.14 -0.20
CA GLY A 284 11.56 15.81 0.92
C GLY A 284 10.06 15.53 1.03
N LEU A 285 9.44 14.97 0.01
CA LEU A 285 8.01 14.62 -0.03
C LEU A 285 7.77 13.16 -0.42
N HIS A 286 8.26 12.76 -1.60
CA HIS A 286 7.96 11.43 -2.12
C HIS A 286 8.79 10.36 -1.41
N PRO A 287 8.16 9.24 -1.00
CA PRO A 287 8.85 8.18 -0.30
C PRO A 287 9.99 7.57 -1.10
N SER A 288 11.11 7.30 -0.43
CA SER A 288 12.17 6.42 -0.92
C SER A 288 11.73 4.95 -0.85
N ASP A 289 12.59 4.02 -1.26
CA ASP A 289 12.34 2.58 -1.05
C ASP A 289 12.07 2.26 0.43
N LYS A 290 12.78 2.90 1.37
CA LYS A 290 12.56 2.75 2.81
C LYS A 290 11.18 3.27 3.23
N GLY A 291 10.78 4.45 2.74
CA GLY A 291 9.46 5.02 3.00
C GLY A 291 8.33 4.15 2.44
N TYR A 292 8.46 3.70 1.21
CA TYR A 292 7.48 2.80 0.59
C TYR A 292 7.40 1.44 1.29
N GLU A 293 8.49 0.92 1.84
CA GLU A 293 8.46 -0.32 2.63
C GLU A 293 7.66 -0.16 3.93
N ILE A 294 7.79 0.98 4.61
CA ILE A 294 6.99 1.30 5.81
C ILE A 294 5.50 1.37 5.45
N ILE A 295 5.15 2.13 4.41
CA ILE A 295 3.76 2.27 3.93
C ILE A 295 3.18 0.90 3.57
N ALA A 296 3.91 0.10 2.79
CA ALA A 296 3.49 -1.24 2.40
C ALA A 296 3.33 -2.17 3.61
N GLY A 297 4.26 -2.14 4.57
CA GLY A 297 4.19 -2.93 5.79
C GLY A 297 2.95 -2.61 6.64
N MET A 298 2.55 -1.34 6.71
CA MET A 298 1.32 -0.92 7.40
C MET A 298 0.06 -1.40 6.66
N LEU A 299 0.00 -1.26 5.33
CA LEU A 299 -1.10 -1.77 4.51
C LEU A 299 -1.23 -3.29 4.60
N VAL A 300 -0.12 -4.03 4.55
CA VAL A 300 -0.10 -5.49 4.73
C VAL A 300 -0.70 -5.89 6.08
N LYS A 301 -0.38 -5.17 7.17
CA LYS A 301 -0.96 -5.45 8.50
C LYS A 301 -2.49 -5.29 8.52
N ILE A 302 -3.03 -4.38 7.71
CA ILE A 302 -4.47 -4.16 7.56
C ILE A 302 -5.07 -5.22 6.65
N MET A 303 -4.52 -5.37 5.44
CA MET A 303 -5.11 -6.16 4.34
C MET A 303 -5.01 -7.68 4.53
N LYS A 304 -4.01 -8.17 5.27
CA LYS A 304 -3.88 -9.61 5.58
C LYS A 304 -5.05 -10.20 6.40
N LYS A 305 -5.97 -9.35 6.85
CA LYS A 305 -7.17 -9.74 7.61
C LYS A 305 -8.38 -9.99 6.71
N PHE A 306 -8.27 -9.79 5.40
CA PHE A 306 -9.36 -9.85 4.42
C PHE A 306 -9.49 -11.20 3.72
#